data_331b819081e096b0f41719f37e046c35
#
_entry.id   331b819081e096b0f41719f37e046c35
#
_cell.length_a   1.000
_cell.length_b   1.000
_cell.length_c   1.000
_cell.angle_alpha   90.00
_cell.angle_beta   90.00
_cell.angle_gamma   90.00
#
_symmetry.space_group_name_H-M   'P 1'
#
loop_
_entity.id
_entity.type
_entity.pdbx_description
1 polymer ?
#
loop_
_entity_poly.entity_id
_entity_poly.type
_entity_poly.pdbx_seq_one_letter_code
_entity_poly.pdbx_strand_id
1 'polypeptide(L)'
;MEDEFEFKHIPIMLDEVIHGLDIKPNGIYVDGTLGGGGHSYEIAKRLTAGGRLIGIDQDEAAIKAAGERLAEFKDRVTIVRSNYAQMINILNGLGIREVDGILLDLGVSSYQLDNAERGFSYMEDAPLDMRMDRRQEKTARDIVNYYSKEELTRIIKEYGEDKFASKIASKIAAFREGKPVETTGELADIIKSAIPMKCRAAGGHPAKRTFQAIRIELNRELGVLEDSIEGMIDILSDNGRIAIITFHSLEDRIVKSAFKRAESPCTCPPDFPVCVCGKKSKGFVASRKPIVPSEEEMKWNSRAKSSKLRIFARKRESNE
;
A
#
# COMPACT_ATOMS: atom_id res chain seq x y z
N MET A 1 17.13 -21.09 -30.77
CA MET A 1 16.50 -21.25 -29.44
C MET A 1 16.70 -19.90 -28.77
N GLU A 2 15.72 -19.03 -28.95
CA GLU A 2 15.67 -17.74 -28.28
C GLU A 2 15.18 -18.04 -26.84
N ASP A 3 16.04 -17.77 -25.84
CA ASP A 3 15.65 -17.80 -24.46
C ASP A 3 14.58 -16.70 -24.26
N GLU A 4 13.31 -17.09 -24.22
CA GLU A 4 12.25 -16.27 -23.65
C GLU A 4 12.64 -16.00 -22.20
N PHE A 5 13.22 -14.85 -21.95
CA PHE A 5 13.31 -14.28 -20.63
C PHE A 5 11.88 -13.96 -20.18
N GLU A 6 11.20 -14.96 -19.62
CA GLU A 6 9.98 -14.78 -18.88
C GLU A 6 10.31 -13.84 -17.70
N PHE A 7 9.92 -12.58 -17.81
CA PHE A 7 10.11 -11.57 -16.78
C PHE A 7 9.27 -11.99 -15.56
N LYS A 8 9.80 -12.93 -14.77
CA LYS A 8 9.20 -13.30 -13.49
C LYS A 8 9.21 -12.08 -12.61
N HIS A 9 8.04 -11.48 -12.43
CA HIS A 9 7.85 -10.36 -11.52
C HIS A 9 8.28 -10.78 -10.11
N ILE A 10 9.48 -10.35 -9.69
CA ILE A 10 10.01 -10.60 -8.36
C ILE A 10 9.39 -9.54 -7.44
N PRO A 11 8.75 -9.95 -6.32
CA PRO A 11 8.21 -9.01 -5.34
C PRO A 11 9.30 -8.11 -4.76
N ILE A 12 8.93 -6.88 -4.45
CA ILE A 12 9.85 -5.89 -3.88
C ILE A 12 10.25 -6.32 -2.46
N MET A 13 11.56 -6.27 -2.15
CA MET A 13 12.10 -6.57 -0.81
C MET A 13 11.67 -7.97 -0.31
N LEU A 14 11.66 -8.97 -1.19
CA LEU A 14 11.14 -10.29 -0.88
C LEU A 14 11.85 -10.93 0.32
N ASP A 15 13.17 -10.94 0.30
CA ASP A 15 13.97 -11.57 1.35
C ASP A 15 13.80 -10.85 2.70
N GLU A 16 13.75 -9.54 2.68
CA GLU A 16 13.53 -8.72 3.87
C GLU A 16 12.13 -8.94 4.47
N VAL A 17 11.10 -9.10 3.63
CA VAL A 17 9.74 -9.41 4.07
C VAL A 17 9.68 -10.80 4.70
N ILE A 18 10.21 -11.81 4.03
CA ILE A 18 10.19 -13.19 4.53
C ILE A 18 10.96 -13.32 5.84
N HIS A 19 12.15 -12.70 5.91
CA HIS A 19 12.93 -12.65 7.15
C HIS A 19 12.19 -11.87 8.25
N GLY A 20 11.59 -10.74 7.87
CA GLY A 20 10.85 -9.88 8.79
C GLY A 20 9.62 -10.53 9.41
N LEU A 21 8.89 -11.33 8.64
CA LEU A 21 7.71 -12.07 9.11
C LEU A 21 8.05 -13.24 10.03
N ASP A 22 9.28 -13.79 9.97
CA ASP A 22 9.73 -14.93 10.81
C ASP A 22 8.76 -16.11 10.73
N ILE A 23 8.61 -16.65 9.53
CA ILE A 23 7.51 -17.56 9.19
C ILE A 23 7.61 -18.86 9.95
N LYS A 24 6.57 -19.16 10.74
CA LYS A 24 6.37 -20.44 11.42
C LYS A 24 5.66 -21.42 10.47
N PRO A 25 6.14 -22.66 10.28
CA PRO A 25 5.56 -23.59 9.33
C PRO A 25 4.07 -23.91 9.53
N ASN A 26 3.58 -23.88 10.76
CA ASN A 26 2.18 -24.12 11.13
C ASN A 26 1.41 -22.85 11.48
N GLY A 27 1.98 -21.66 11.21
CA GLY A 27 1.40 -20.37 11.52
C GLY A 27 0.29 -19.95 10.56
N ILE A 28 -0.46 -18.93 10.97
CA ILE A 28 -1.52 -18.30 10.16
C ILE A 28 -1.03 -16.94 9.71
N TYR A 29 -1.04 -16.70 8.40
CA TYR A 29 -0.56 -15.47 7.78
C TYR A 29 -1.65 -14.81 6.95
N VAL A 30 -1.60 -13.49 6.89
CA VAL A 30 -2.47 -12.68 6.04
C VAL A 30 -1.62 -11.81 5.12
N ASP A 31 -1.86 -11.89 3.83
CA ASP A 31 -1.40 -10.92 2.85
C ASP A 31 -2.59 -10.02 2.49
N GLY A 32 -2.61 -8.80 3.02
CA GLY A 32 -3.71 -7.85 2.84
C GLY A 32 -3.70 -7.14 1.50
N THR A 33 -2.64 -7.31 0.71
CA THR A 33 -2.38 -6.70 -0.59
C THR A 33 -1.84 -7.74 -1.57
N LEU A 34 -2.63 -8.79 -1.77
CA LEU A 34 -2.22 -10.02 -2.46
C LEU A 34 -1.56 -9.78 -3.82
N GLY A 35 -2.07 -8.79 -4.59
CA GLY A 35 -1.58 -8.51 -5.93
C GLY A 35 -1.52 -9.77 -6.79
N GLY A 36 -0.42 -9.97 -7.52
CA GLY A 36 -0.18 -11.20 -8.29
C GLY A 36 0.31 -12.39 -7.46
N GLY A 37 0.27 -12.32 -6.13
CA GLY A 37 0.59 -13.44 -5.22
C GLY A 37 2.09 -13.73 -5.07
N GLY A 38 2.97 -12.79 -5.39
CA GLY A 38 4.42 -13.05 -5.36
C GLY A 38 4.97 -13.30 -3.95
N HIS A 39 4.72 -12.40 -3.00
CA HIS A 39 5.07 -12.60 -1.59
C HIS A 39 4.33 -13.80 -1.00
N SER A 40 3.02 -13.90 -1.31
CA SER A 40 2.15 -14.98 -0.87
C SER A 40 2.64 -16.36 -1.30
N TYR A 41 3.23 -16.49 -2.50
CA TYR A 41 3.82 -17.72 -2.97
C TYR A 41 4.98 -18.17 -2.06
N GLU A 42 5.89 -17.26 -1.75
CA GLU A 42 7.04 -17.56 -0.89
C GLU A 42 6.63 -17.80 0.58
N ILE A 43 5.55 -17.17 1.06
CA ILE A 43 4.96 -17.48 2.36
C ILE A 43 4.35 -18.89 2.33
N ALA A 44 3.48 -19.20 1.37
CA ALA A 44 2.79 -20.48 1.24
C ALA A 44 3.75 -21.67 1.11
N LYS A 45 4.86 -21.50 0.39
CA LYS A 45 5.92 -22.50 0.24
C LYS A 45 6.59 -22.89 1.56
N ARG A 46 6.61 -21.98 2.55
CA ARG A 46 7.21 -22.22 3.88
C ARG A 46 6.22 -22.80 4.88
N LEU A 47 4.93 -22.78 4.55
CA LEU A 47 3.90 -23.39 5.38
C LEU A 47 3.83 -24.91 5.17
N THR A 48 3.53 -25.64 6.24
CA THR A 48 3.32 -27.08 6.24
C THR A 48 1.88 -27.42 6.64
N ALA A 49 1.59 -28.69 6.93
CA ALA A 49 0.26 -29.12 7.40
C ALA A 49 -0.14 -28.38 8.69
N GLY A 50 -1.29 -27.69 8.63
CA GLY A 50 -1.79 -26.82 9.70
C GLY A 50 -1.51 -25.34 9.53
N GLY A 51 -0.52 -24.96 8.72
CA GLY A 51 -0.29 -23.56 8.35
C GLY A 51 -1.33 -23.06 7.35
N ARG A 52 -1.70 -21.77 7.44
CA ARG A 52 -2.72 -21.15 6.58
C ARG A 52 -2.26 -19.78 6.09
N LEU A 53 -2.59 -19.47 4.85
CA LEU A 53 -2.41 -18.13 4.27
C LEU A 53 -3.77 -17.59 3.79
N ILE A 54 -4.10 -16.41 4.20
CA ILE A 54 -5.27 -15.67 3.75
C ILE A 54 -4.79 -14.51 2.87
N GLY A 55 -5.07 -14.55 1.57
CA GLY A 55 -4.76 -13.48 0.63
C GLY A 55 -5.98 -12.60 0.41
N ILE A 56 -5.83 -11.28 0.54
CA ILE A 56 -6.90 -10.32 0.35
C ILE A 56 -6.47 -9.33 -0.74
N ASP A 57 -7.33 -9.12 -1.73
CA ASP A 57 -7.20 -8.03 -2.70
C ASP A 57 -8.58 -7.57 -3.17
N GLN A 58 -8.69 -6.32 -3.55
CA GLN A 58 -9.92 -5.75 -4.08
C GLN A 58 -10.00 -5.82 -5.62
N ASP A 59 -8.86 -6.03 -6.28
CA ASP A 59 -8.73 -6.09 -7.73
C ASP A 59 -8.97 -7.53 -8.24
N GLU A 60 -9.98 -7.68 -9.10
CA GLU A 60 -10.32 -8.98 -9.69
C GLU A 60 -9.19 -9.60 -10.52
N ALA A 61 -8.43 -8.76 -11.22
CA ALA A 61 -7.31 -9.24 -12.02
C ALA A 61 -6.17 -9.77 -11.12
N ALA A 62 -5.93 -9.12 -9.98
CA ALA A 62 -4.99 -9.59 -8.96
C ALA A 62 -5.42 -10.93 -8.38
N ILE A 63 -6.70 -11.06 -7.99
CA ILE A 63 -7.29 -12.32 -7.48
C ILE A 63 -7.10 -13.47 -8.48
N LYS A 64 -7.37 -13.23 -9.77
CA LYS A 64 -7.19 -14.24 -10.81
C LYS A 64 -5.73 -14.67 -10.94
N ALA A 65 -4.81 -13.72 -11.08
CA ALA A 65 -3.39 -14.01 -11.23
C ALA A 65 -2.80 -14.73 -10.00
N ALA A 66 -3.20 -14.30 -8.79
CA ALA A 66 -2.80 -14.96 -7.55
C ALA A 66 -3.37 -16.37 -7.45
N GLY A 67 -4.63 -16.58 -7.87
CA GLY A 67 -5.26 -17.91 -7.89
C GLY A 67 -4.51 -18.90 -8.76
N GLU A 68 -4.06 -18.47 -9.94
CA GLU A 68 -3.23 -19.27 -10.84
C GLU A 68 -1.85 -19.58 -10.23
N ARG A 69 -1.19 -18.55 -9.68
CA ARG A 69 0.15 -18.70 -9.05
C ARG A 69 0.16 -19.59 -7.83
N LEU A 70 -0.90 -19.53 -7.01
CA LEU A 70 -1.00 -20.24 -5.73
C LEU A 70 -1.74 -21.57 -5.84
N ALA A 71 -2.07 -22.02 -7.05
CA ALA A 71 -2.89 -23.22 -7.29
C ALA A 71 -2.33 -24.48 -6.63
N GLU A 72 -1.02 -24.63 -6.53
CA GLU A 72 -0.36 -25.77 -5.87
C GLU A 72 -0.56 -25.77 -4.34
N PHE A 73 -0.90 -24.64 -3.73
CA PHE A 73 -1.12 -24.46 -2.29
C PHE A 73 -2.59 -24.32 -1.90
N LYS A 74 -3.53 -24.72 -2.74
CA LYS A 74 -4.99 -24.56 -2.54
C LYS A 74 -5.52 -25.19 -1.24
N ASP A 75 -4.81 -26.14 -0.68
CA ASP A 75 -5.12 -26.80 0.58
C ASP A 75 -4.89 -25.91 1.82
N ARG A 76 -4.03 -24.90 1.70
CA ARG A 76 -3.62 -24.00 2.78
C ARG A 76 -3.79 -22.52 2.48
N VAL A 77 -4.19 -22.14 1.26
CA VAL A 77 -4.39 -20.76 0.83
C VAL A 77 -5.87 -20.49 0.64
N THR A 78 -6.36 -19.40 1.23
CA THR A 78 -7.70 -18.86 1.02
C THR A 78 -7.59 -17.48 0.41
N ILE A 79 -8.19 -17.24 -0.76
CA ILE A 79 -8.17 -15.94 -1.43
C ILE A 79 -9.55 -15.28 -1.28
N VAL A 80 -9.57 -14.02 -0.85
CA VAL A 80 -10.79 -13.25 -0.61
C VAL A 80 -10.74 -11.93 -1.36
N ARG A 81 -11.75 -11.68 -2.22
CA ARG A 81 -11.89 -10.39 -2.90
C ARG A 81 -12.50 -9.35 -1.95
N SER A 82 -11.67 -8.56 -1.31
CA SER A 82 -12.07 -7.51 -0.37
C SER A 82 -10.97 -6.46 -0.22
N ASN A 83 -11.27 -5.38 0.49
CA ASN A 83 -10.24 -4.46 0.98
C ASN A 83 -9.68 -4.97 2.31
N TYR A 84 -8.38 -4.78 2.56
CA TYR A 84 -7.75 -5.17 3.84
C TYR A 84 -8.35 -4.46 5.07
N ALA A 85 -9.09 -3.35 4.89
CA ALA A 85 -9.90 -2.76 5.95
C ALA A 85 -10.92 -3.75 6.57
N GLN A 86 -11.31 -4.77 5.81
CA GLN A 86 -12.23 -5.81 6.27
C GLN A 86 -11.50 -7.04 6.84
N MET A 87 -10.19 -6.99 7.00
CA MET A 87 -9.36 -8.13 7.44
C MET A 87 -9.92 -8.81 8.69
N ILE A 88 -10.26 -8.05 9.72
CA ILE A 88 -10.80 -8.59 10.98
C ILE A 88 -12.12 -9.30 10.76
N ASN A 89 -13.04 -8.73 9.96
CA ASN A 89 -14.33 -9.35 9.64
C ASN A 89 -14.15 -10.64 8.84
N ILE A 90 -13.22 -10.64 7.87
CA ILE A 90 -12.88 -11.82 7.06
C ILE A 90 -12.34 -12.93 7.97
N LEU A 91 -11.39 -12.64 8.83
CA LEU A 91 -10.79 -13.62 9.74
C LEU A 91 -11.82 -14.18 10.72
N ASN A 92 -12.69 -13.33 11.30
CA ASN A 92 -13.78 -13.78 12.16
C ASN A 92 -14.74 -14.72 11.41
N GLY A 93 -15.07 -14.42 10.15
CA GLY A 93 -15.89 -15.31 9.31
C GLY A 93 -15.25 -16.66 9.01
N LEU A 94 -13.91 -16.74 9.04
CA LEU A 94 -13.13 -17.95 8.88
C LEU A 94 -12.84 -18.67 10.23
N GLY A 95 -13.36 -18.14 11.35
CA GLY A 95 -13.11 -18.69 12.70
C GLY A 95 -11.69 -18.42 13.21
N ILE A 96 -10.96 -17.47 12.63
CA ILE A 96 -9.59 -17.11 13.00
C ILE A 96 -9.63 -15.87 13.90
N ARG A 97 -9.09 -15.97 15.10
CA ARG A 97 -9.05 -14.87 16.07
C ARG A 97 -7.71 -14.17 16.13
N GLU A 98 -6.64 -14.89 15.84
CA GLU A 98 -5.26 -14.40 15.90
C GLU A 98 -4.47 -14.92 14.72
N VAL A 99 -3.45 -14.16 14.30
CA VAL A 99 -2.57 -14.50 13.18
C VAL A 99 -1.10 -14.33 13.57
N ASP A 100 -0.22 -15.17 13.02
CA ASP A 100 1.22 -15.11 13.29
C ASP A 100 1.94 -14.07 12.46
N GLY A 101 1.35 -13.66 11.32
CA GLY A 101 1.91 -12.57 10.55
C GLY A 101 0.94 -11.91 9.61
N ILE A 102 1.19 -10.61 9.37
CA ILE A 102 0.44 -9.79 8.42
C ILE A 102 1.44 -9.10 7.50
N LEU A 103 1.18 -9.15 6.21
CA LEU A 103 1.90 -8.39 5.18
C LEU A 103 0.96 -7.38 4.55
N LEU A 104 1.46 -6.15 4.39
CA LEU A 104 0.89 -5.14 3.49
C LEU A 104 1.99 -4.64 2.56
N ASP A 105 1.82 -4.81 1.25
CA ASP A 105 2.62 -4.20 0.19
C ASP A 105 1.77 -3.09 -0.43
N LEU A 106 1.91 -1.85 0.12
CA LEU A 106 1.00 -0.75 -0.19
C LEU A 106 1.20 -0.20 -1.60
N GLY A 107 0.21 0.53 -2.07
CA GLY A 107 0.24 1.21 -3.37
C GLY A 107 -0.40 0.41 -4.49
N VAL A 108 0.15 0.53 -5.70
CA VAL A 108 -0.40 -0.08 -6.92
C VAL A 108 0.39 -1.32 -7.33
N SER A 109 -0.31 -2.34 -7.75
CA SER A 109 0.34 -3.54 -8.29
C SER A 109 0.99 -3.24 -9.65
N SER A 110 2.00 -4.03 -10.02
CA SER A 110 2.61 -3.91 -11.34
C SER A 110 1.61 -4.11 -12.46
N TYR A 111 0.66 -5.03 -12.28
CA TYR A 111 -0.43 -5.24 -13.25
C TYR A 111 -1.25 -3.96 -13.48
N GLN A 112 -1.55 -3.21 -12.42
CA GLN A 112 -2.28 -1.94 -12.53
C GLN A 112 -1.48 -0.86 -13.25
N LEU A 113 -0.16 -0.83 -13.08
CA LEU A 113 0.72 0.13 -13.76
C LEU A 113 1.00 -0.25 -15.22
N ASP A 114 1.11 -1.55 -15.50
CA ASP A 114 1.47 -2.06 -16.82
C ASP A 114 0.26 -2.18 -17.76
N ASN A 115 -0.96 -2.10 -17.22
CA ASN A 115 -2.18 -2.07 -18.01
C ASN A 115 -2.67 -0.62 -18.15
N ALA A 116 -2.39 0.00 -19.32
CA ALA A 116 -2.76 1.38 -19.61
C ALA A 116 -4.25 1.68 -19.35
N GLU A 117 -5.15 0.77 -19.73
CA GLU A 117 -6.61 0.89 -19.55
C GLU A 117 -7.06 1.07 -18.09
N ARG A 118 -6.17 0.84 -17.13
CA ARG A 118 -6.42 1.08 -15.71
C ARG A 118 -6.21 2.54 -15.30
N GLY A 119 -5.55 3.35 -16.14
CA GLY A 119 -5.35 4.79 -15.93
C GLY A 119 -4.41 5.18 -14.79
N PHE A 120 -3.62 4.26 -14.24
CA PHE A 120 -2.66 4.56 -13.17
C PHE A 120 -1.36 5.19 -13.68
N SER A 121 -1.01 4.91 -14.94
CA SER A 121 0.21 5.42 -15.57
C SER A 121 -0.04 6.77 -16.26
N TYR A 122 0.93 7.66 -16.14
CA TYR A 122 1.01 8.91 -16.91
C TYR A 122 1.94 8.81 -18.13
N MET A 123 2.43 7.60 -18.42
CA MET A 123 3.37 7.34 -19.51
C MET A 123 2.67 7.01 -20.82
N GLU A 124 1.46 6.52 -20.73
CA GLU A 124 0.62 6.14 -21.85
C GLU A 124 -0.71 6.86 -21.76
N ASP A 125 -1.30 7.18 -22.92
CA ASP A 125 -2.60 7.84 -22.98
C ASP A 125 -3.72 6.79 -22.92
N ALA A 126 -4.56 6.90 -21.89
CA ALA A 126 -5.59 5.92 -21.55
C ALA A 126 -6.74 6.57 -20.77
N PRO A 127 -7.90 5.91 -20.61
CA PRO A 127 -9.00 6.42 -19.79
C PRO A 127 -8.55 6.77 -18.36
N LEU A 128 -9.06 7.87 -17.84
CA LEU A 128 -8.71 8.39 -16.51
C LEU A 128 -9.53 7.67 -15.42
N ASP A 129 -9.23 6.38 -15.18
CA ASP A 129 -9.95 5.50 -14.25
C ASP A 129 -9.35 5.50 -12.83
N MET A 130 -8.18 4.93 -12.62
CA MET A 130 -7.42 4.77 -11.36
C MET A 130 -8.16 4.02 -10.23
N ARG A 131 -9.25 3.33 -10.49
CA ARG A 131 -9.93 2.54 -9.46
C ARG A 131 -9.15 1.26 -9.15
N MET A 132 -8.83 1.04 -7.91
CA MET A 132 -8.31 -0.25 -7.44
C MET A 132 -9.43 -1.29 -7.39
N ASP A 133 -10.60 -0.91 -6.88
CA ASP A 133 -11.83 -1.71 -6.94
C ASP A 133 -12.77 -1.18 -8.03
N ARG A 134 -12.92 -1.92 -9.11
CA ARG A 134 -13.79 -1.51 -10.24
C ARG A 134 -15.29 -1.60 -9.93
N ARG A 135 -15.70 -2.09 -8.75
CA ARG A 135 -17.09 -2.06 -8.30
C ARG A 135 -17.54 -0.69 -7.82
N GLN A 136 -16.58 0.20 -7.45
CA GLN A 136 -16.92 1.59 -7.13
C GLN A 136 -17.29 2.34 -8.42
N GLU A 137 -18.24 3.28 -8.31
CA GLU A 137 -18.70 4.08 -9.46
C GLU A 137 -17.73 5.20 -9.81
N LYS A 138 -17.22 5.89 -8.78
CA LYS A 138 -16.36 7.07 -8.92
C LYS A 138 -15.00 6.70 -9.49
N THR A 139 -14.54 7.48 -10.46
CA THR A 139 -13.24 7.34 -11.15
C THR A 139 -12.35 8.55 -10.91
N ALA A 140 -11.09 8.49 -11.34
CA ALA A 140 -10.20 9.64 -11.35
C ALA A 140 -10.72 10.78 -12.24
N ARG A 141 -11.40 10.43 -13.34
CA ARG A 141 -12.09 11.39 -14.21
C ARG A 141 -13.09 12.24 -13.43
N ASP A 142 -13.84 11.64 -12.52
CA ASP A 142 -14.84 12.35 -11.72
C ASP A 142 -14.17 13.33 -10.75
N ILE A 143 -13.08 12.95 -10.12
CA ILE A 143 -12.30 13.86 -9.26
C ILE A 143 -11.80 15.04 -10.06
N VAL A 144 -11.18 14.80 -11.22
CA VAL A 144 -10.58 15.84 -12.05
C VAL A 144 -11.64 16.81 -12.59
N ASN A 145 -12.80 16.30 -12.98
CA ASN A 145 -13.83 17.12 -13.62
C ASN A 145 -14.83 17.78 -12.65
N TYR A 146 -15.12 17.15 -11.49
CA TYR A 146 -16.21 17.62 -10.62
C TYR A 146 -15.75 18.22 -9.29
N TYR A 147 -14.52 17.95 -8.83
CA TYR A 147 -14.01 18.60 -7.63
C TYR A 147 -13.82 20.11 -7.88
N SER A 148 -14.08 20.93 -6.87
CA SER A 148 -13.77 22.34 -6.89
C SER A 148 -12.26 22.58 -7.06
N LYS A 149 -11.86 23.76 -7.48
CA LYS A 149 -10.44 24.14 -7.56
C LYS A 149 -9.77 24.07 -6.18
N GLU A 150 -10.49 24.38 -5.13
CA GLU A 150 -10.05 24.34 -3.75
C GLU A 150 -9.78 22.90 -3.29
N GLU A 151 -10.70 21.98 -3.59
CA GLU A 151 -10.54 20.54 -3.32
C GLU A 151 -9.37 19.95 -4.10
N LEU A 152 -9.24 20.26 -5.40
CA LEU A 152 -8.09 19.82 -6.19
C LEU A 152 -6.78 20.38 -5.62
N THR A 153 -6.77 21.64 -5.20
CA THR A 153 -5.58 22.25 -4.58
C THR A 153 -5.23 21.52 -3.29
N ARG A 154 -6.23 21.21 -2.44
CA ARG A 154 -6.05 20.49 -1.20
C ARG A 154 -5.42 19.12 -1.44
N ILE A 155 -6.04 18.29 -2.26
CA ILE A 155 -5.53 16.91 -2.48
C ILE A 155 -4.13 16.92 -3.11
N ILE A 156 -3.86 17.77 -4.10
CA ILE A 156 -2.56 17.86 -4.74
C ILE A 156 -1.49 18.35 -3.76
N LYS A 157 -1.83 19.26 -2.84
CA LYS A 157 -0.93 19.76 -1.82
C LYS A 157 -0.69 18.72 -0.72
N GLU A 158 -1.74 18.10 -0.18
CA GLU A 158 -1.68 17.20 0.96
C GLU A 158 -1.17 15.81 0.57
N TYR A 159 -1.69 15.23 -0.52
CA TYR A 159 -1.37 13.87 -0.95
C TYR A 159 -0.26 13.79 -2.00
N GLY A 160 -0.11 14.85 -2.79
CA GLY A 160 1.00 14.95 -3.75
C GLY A 160 2.24 15.62 -3.17
N GLU A 161 2.13 16.31 -2.03
CA GLU A 161 3.19 17.17 -1.48
C GLU A 161 3.78 18.10 -2.56
N ASP A 162 2.90 18.60 -3.49
CA ASP A 162 3.33 19.37 -4.66
C ASP A 162 3.21 20.88 -4.39
N LYS A 163 4.33 21.59 -4.51
CA LYS A 163 4.39 23.06 -4.32
C LYS A 163 3.63 23.85 -5.40
N PHE A 164 3.31 23.22 -6.53
CA PHE A 164 2.56 23.85 -7.62
C PHE A 164 1.06 23.51 -7.57
N ALA A 165 0.55 22.91 -6.50
CA ALA A 165 -0.82 22.46 -6.35
C ALA A 165 -1.88 23.46 -6.82
N SER A 166 -1.80 24.72 -6.36
CA SER A 166 -2.77 25.76 -6.74
C SER A 166 -2.71 26.10 -8.24
N LYS A 167 -1.51 26.09 -8.84
CA LYS A 167 -1.37 26.35 -10.29
C LYS A 167 -1.92 25.20 -11.12
N ILE A 168 -1.63 23.95 -10.69
CA ILE A 168 -2.13 22.75 -11.35
C ILE A 168 -3.66 22.73 -11.28
N ALA A 169 -4.24 22.92 -10.09
CA ALA A 169 -5.68 22.96 -9.91
C ALA A 169 -6.35 24.07 -10.75
N SER A 170 -5.74 25.25 -10.83
CA SER A 170 -6.24 26.36 -11.68
C SER A 170 -6.20 25.99 -13.16
N LYS A 171 -5.16 25.30 -13.63
CA LYS A 171 -5.07 24.86 -15.03
C LYS A 171 -6.08 23.76 -15.36
N ILE A 172 -6.30 22.81 -14.46
CA ILE A 172 -7.35 21.79 -14.61
C ILE A 172 -8.72 22.48 -14.68
N ALA A 173 -9.04 23.38 -13.73
CA ALA A 173 -10.30 24.10 -13.70
C ALA A 173 -10.56 24.88 -15.00
N ALA A 174 -9.57 25.63 -15.49
CA ALA A 174 -9.70 26.39 -16.74
C ALA A 174 -9.86 25.46 -17.97
N PHE A 175 -9.16 24.33 -18.03
CA PHE A 175 -9.26 23.41 -19.17
C PHE A 175 -10.67 22.81 -19.28
N ARG A 176 -11.23 22.36 -18.14
CA ARG A 176 -12.55 21.69 -18.11
C ARG A 176 -13.75 22.62 -18.37
N GLU A 177 -13.53 23.96 -18.37
CA GLU A 177 -14.56 24.92 -18.84
C GLU A 177 -14.86 24.76 -20.34
N GLY A 178 -13.88 24.30 -21.13
CA GLY A 178 -14.06 24.08 -22.58
C GLY A 178 -14.48 22.64 -22.90
N LYS A 179 -13.86 21.68 -22.29
CA LYS A 179 -14.19 20.23 -22.45
C LYS A 179 -13.71 19.44 -21.23
N PRO A 180 -14.38 18.34 -20.87
CA PRO A 180 -13.92 17.49 -19.79
C PRO A 180 -12.53 16.90 -20.08
N VAL A 181 -11.77 16.59 -19.02
CA VAL A 181 -10.50 15.85 -19.09
C VAL A 181 -10.86 14.36 -19.08
N GLU A 182 -10.57 13.65 -20.16
CA GLU A 182 -11.00 12.25 -20.36
C GLU A 182 -9.85 11.26 -20.16
N THR A 183 -8.61 11.68 -20.47
CA THR A 183 -7.49 10.74 -20.54
C THR A 183 -6.33 11.13 -19.62
N THR A 184 -5.49 10.15 -19.33
CA THR A 184 -4.24 10.35 -18.56
C THR A 184 -3.27 11.27 -19.27
N GLY A 185 -3.19 11.20 -20.59
CA GLY A 185 -2.35 12.08 -21.42
C GLY A 185 -2.79 13.54 -21.34
N GLU A 186 -4.09 13.82 -21.51
CA GLU A 186 -4.65 15.17 -21.35
C GLU A 186 -4.31 15.74 -19.95
N LEU A 187 -4.54 14.96 -18.90
CA LEU A 187 -4.21 15.38 -17.54
C LEU A 187 -2.71 15.63 -17.35
N ALA A 188 -1.85 14.76 -17.87
CA ALA A 188 -0.40 14.91 -17.76
C ALA A 188 0.10 16.18 -18.48
N ASP A 189 -0.46 16.51 -19.64
CA ASP A 189 -0.12 17.74 -20.38
C ASP A 189 -0.60 19.01 -19.66
N ILE A 190 -1.79 18.99 -19.09
CA ILE A 190 -2.29 20.09 -18.25
C ILE A 190 -1.35 20.35 -17.08
N ILE A 191 -0.97 19.28 -16.34
CA ILE A 191 -0.05 19.36 -15.20
C ILE A 191 1.30 19.92 -15.64
N LYS A 192 1.86 19.39 -16.73
CA LYS A 192 3.13 19.84 -17.31
C LYS A 192 3.09 21.32 -17.68
N SER A 193 1.97 21.80 -18.22
CA SER A 193 1.79 23.22 -18.57
C SER A 193 1.80 24.15 -17.37
N ALA A 194 1.36 23.66 -16.19
CA ALA A 194 1.29 24.44 -14.96
C ALA A 194 2.66 24.60 -14.26
N ILE A 195 3.61 23.71 -14.55
CA ILE A 195 4.93 23.67 -13.90
C ILE A 195 5.97 24.39 -14.76
N PRO A 196 6.71 25.38 -14.23
CA PRO A 196 7.75 26.08 -14.97
C PRO A 196 8.81 25.13 -15.54
N MET A 197 9.27 25.37 -16.77
CA MET A 197 10.19 24.47 -17.50
C MET A 197 11.45 24.10 -16.68
N LYS A 198 12.04 25.08 -16.01
CA LYS A 198 13.21 24.90 -15.13
C LYS A 198 12.98 23.98 -13.92
N CYS A 199 11.71 23.74 -13.57
CA CYS A 199 11.34 22.89 -12.43
C CYS A 199 10.91 21.48 -12.84
N ARG A 200 10.73 21.21 -14.15
CA ARG A 200 10.25 19.91 -14.65
C ARG A 200 11.31 18.81 -14.55
N ALA A 201 12.60 19.15 -14.68
CA ALA A 201 13.69 18.18 -14.69
C ALA A 201 14.14 17.74 -13.28
N ALA A 202 13.84 18.52 -12.25
CA ALA A 202 14.44 18.37 -10.92
C ALA A 202 13.79 17.30 -10.01
N GLY A 203 12.79 16.53 -10.46
CA GLY A 203 12.03 15.63 -9.55
C GLY A 203 11.36 14.45 -10.22
N GLY A 204 11.81 14.00 -11.37
CA GLY A 204 11.12 12.97 -12.15
C GLY A 204 9.98 13.56 -12.99
N HIS A 205 9.06 12.69 -13.43
CA HIS A 205 7.97 13.13 -14.30
C HIS A 205 7.03 14.12 -13.59
N PRO A 206 6.71 15.30 -14.19
CA PRO A 206 5.91 16.35 -13.55
C PRO A 206 4.54 15.90 -13.04
N ALA A 207 3.89 14.94 -13.71
CA ALA A 207 2.59 14.43 -13.34
C ALA A 207 2.60 13.48 -12.14
N LYS A 208 3.76 12.89 -11.76
CA LYS A 208 3.88 11.83 -10.75
C LYS A 208 3.10 12.16 -9.46
N ARG A 209 3.32 13.35 -8.90
CA ARG A 209 2.74 13.76 -7.61
C ARG A 209 1.24 14.00 -7.69
N THR A 210 0.76 14.59 -8.78
CA THR A 210 -0.67 14.83 -8.98
C THR A 210 -1.42 13.52 -9.22
N PHE A 211 -0.87 12.59 -10.00
CA PHE A 211 -1.44 11.25 -10.19
C PHE A 211 -1.50 10.49 -8.86
N GLN A 212 -0.44 10.52 -8.06
CA GLN A 212 -0.44 9.97 -6.71
C GLN A 212 -1.56 10.59 -5.86
N ALA A 213 -1.72 11.91 -5.88
CA ALA A 213 -2.72 12.61 -5.08
C ALA A 213 -4.16 12.19 -5.44
N ILE A 214 -4.46 12.11 -6.74
CA ILE A 214 -5.78 11.70 -7.24
C ILE A 214 -6.05 10.24 -6.87
N ARG A 215 -5.06 9.36 -7.02
CA ARG A 215 -5.14 7.95 -6.67
C ARG A 215 -5.43 7.75 -5.19
N ILE A 216 -4.69 8.43 -4.32
CA ILE A 216 -4.87 8.38 -2.85
C ILE A 216 -6.28 8.85 -2.47
N GLU A 217 -6.74 9.96 -3.03
CA GLU A 217 -8.09 10.49 -2.78
C GLU A 217 -9.16 9.51 -3.24
N LEU A 218 -9.05 8.99 -4.48
CA LEU A 218 -10.02 8.09 -5.09
C LEU A 218 -10.20 6.80 -4.29
N ASN A 219 -9.08 6.19 -3.90
CA ASN A 219 -9.07 4.88 -3.25
C ASN A 219 -9.01 4.97 -1.71
N ARG A 220 -9.03 6.18 -1.13
CA ARG A 220 -8.94 6.45 0.31
C ARG A 220 -7.74 5.77 0.98
N GLU A 221 -6.62 5.61 0.25
CA GLU A 221 -5.49 4.77 0.64
C GLU A 221 -4.96 5.08 2.06
N LEU A 222 -4.74 6.36 2.35
CA LEU A 222 -4.22 6.78 3.68
C LEU A 222 -5.24 6.58 4.80
N GLY A 223 -6.52 6.92 4.55
CA GLY A 223 -7.58 6.74 5.54
C GLY A 223 -7.81 5.27 5.88
N VAL A 224 -7.85 4.40 4.88
CA VAL A 224 -7.97 2.95 5.07
C VAL A 224 -6.80 2.40 5.88
N LEU A 225 -5.56 2.83 5.59
CA LEU A 225 -4.38 2.41 6.35
C LEU A 225 -4.45 2.88 7.80
N GLU A 226 -4.78 4.15 8.03
CA GLU A 226 -4.84 4.75 9.37
C GLU A 226 -5.90 4.07 10.24
N ASP A 227 -7.08 3.83 9.68
CA ASP A 227 -8.22 3.20 10.37
C ASP A 227 -7.96 1.71 10.70
N SER A 228 -7.13 1.01 9.91
CA SER A 228 -6.99 -0.45 10.00
C SER A 228 -5.79 -0.94 10.83
N ILE A 229 -4.69 -0.18 10.84
CA ILE A 229 -3.39 -0.68 11.34
C ILE A 229 -3.41 -1.04 12.84
N GLU A 230 -4.17 -0.32 13.66
CA GLU A 230 -4.25 -0.60 15.10
C GLU A 230 -4.98 -1.92 15.36
N GLY A 231 -6.08 -2.16 14.67
CA GLY A 231 -6.81 -3.44 14.75
C GLY A 231 -5.98 -4.62 14.24
N MET A 232 -5.17 -4.41 13.21
CA MET A 232 -4.24 -5.44 12.71
C MET A 232 -3.17 -5.81 13.75
N ILE A 233 -2.65 -4.85 14.50
CA ILE A 233 -1.71 -5.11 15.59
C ILE A 233 -2.41 -5.92 16.71
N ASP A 234 -3.68 -5.66 16.97
CA ASP A 234 -4.43 -6.30 18.06
C ASP A 234 -4.74 -7.77 17.79
N ILE A 235 -4.87 -8.19 16.53
CA ILE A 235 -5.11 -9.59 16.16
C ILE A 235 -3.83 -10.41 15.98
N LEU A 236 -2.64 -9.82 16.15
CA LEU A 236 -1.41 -10.60 16.13
C LEU A 236 -1.33 -11.53 17.35
N SER A 237 -0.93 -12.76 17.16
CA SER A 237 -0.57 -13.70 18.21
C SER A 237 0.67 -13.19 18.99
N ASP A 238 0.98 -13.80 20.11
CA ASP A 238 2.23 -13.49 20.80
C ASP A 238 3.44 -13.84 19.90
N ASN A 239 4.38 -12.91 19.79
CA ASN A 239 5.49 -12.91 18.83
C ASN A 239 5.06 -12.87 17.35
N GLY A 240 3.76 -12.66 17.06
CA GLY A 240 3.28 -12.39 15.70
C GLY A 240 3.85 -11.06 15.16
N ARG A 241 4.01 -10.94 13.84
CA ARG A 241 4.64 -9.80 13.21
C ARG A 241 3.77 -9.19 12.12
N ILE A 242 3.79 -7.87 12.03
CA ILE A 242 3.24 -7.15 10.88
C ILE A 242 4.37 -6.47 10.12
N ALA A 243 4.46 -6.75 8.82
CA ALA A 243 5.41 -6.19 7.88
C ALA A 243 4.65 -5.31 6.89
N ILE A 244 5.04 -4.03 6.76
CA ILE A 244 4.38 -3.08 5.85
C ILE A 244 5.43 -2.43 4.97
N ILE A 245 5.27 -2.59 3.65
CA ILE A 245 6.04 -1.87 2.63
C ILE A 245 5.27 -0.61 2.25
N THR A 246 5.94 0.52 2.24
CA THR A 246 5.40 1.83 1.87
C THR A 246 6.21 2.42 0.73
N PHE A 247 5.59 3.21 -0.16
CA PHE A 247 6.22 3.78 -1.37
C PHE A 247 6.33 5.30 -1.36
N HIS A 248 5.68 5.96 -0.40
CA HIS A 248 5.79 7.41 -0.23
C HIS A 248 5.77 7.85 1.25
N SER A 249 6.16 9.10 1.46
CA SER A 249 6.35 9.72 2.78
C SER A 249 5.11 9.68 3.69
N LEU A 250 3.92 9.80 3.11
CA LEU A 250 2.67 9.85 3.87
C LEU A 250 2.33 8.50 4.47
N GLU A 251 2.41 7.41 3.69
CA GLU A 251 2.26 6.03 4.19
C GLU A 251 3.29 5.74 5.30
N ASP A 252 4.57 6.01 5.02
CA ASP A 252 5.66 5.75 5.97
C ASP A 252 5.44 6.49 7.31
N ARG A 253 4.90 7.70 7.25
CA ARG A 253 4.56 8.51 8.43
C ARG A 253 3.44 7.88 9.26
N ILE A 254 2.37 7.39 8.61
CA ILE A 254 1.26 6.71 9.28
C ILE A 254 1.74 5.45 9.96
N VAL A 255 2.44 4.56 9.23
CA VAL A 255 2.95 3.29 9.77
C VAL A 255 3.91 3.53 10.93
N LYS A 256 4.89 4.43 10.76
CA LYS A 256 5.84 4.80 11.82
C LYS A 256 5.12 5.29 13.08
N SER A 257 4.12 6.15 12.91
CA SER A 257 3.38 6.73 14.03
C SER A 257 2.53 5.69 14.75
N ALA A 258 1.86 4.79 14.00
CA ALA A 258 1.04 3.71 14.55
C ALA A 258 1.90 2.71 15.34
N PHE A 259 3.02 2.27 14.78
CA PHE A 259 3.94 1.34 15.45
C PHE A 259 4.54 1.96 16.71
N LYS A 260 4.90 3.25 16.67
CA LYS A 260 5.39 3.97 17.84
C LYS A 260 4.33 4.08 18.94
N ARG A 261 3.06 4.38 18.58
CA ARG A 261 1.95 4.39 19.56
C ARG A 261 1.71 3.02 20.17
N ALA A 262 1.81 1.95 19.37
CA ALA A 262 1.66 0.59 19.86
C ALA A 262 2.81 0.14 20.79
N GLU A 263 4.04 0.58 20.52
CA GLU A 263 5.22 0.33 21.35
C GLU A 263 5.20 1.14 22.64
N SER A 264 4.83 2.42 22.56
CA SER A 264 4.87 3.36 23.66
C SER A 264 3.55 4.14 23.75
N PRO A 265 2.46 3.52 24.22
CA PRO A 265 1.12 4.08 24.17
C PRO A 265 0.85 5.13 25.26
N CYS A 266 1.78 5.37 26.16
CA CYS A 266 1.61 6.32 27.27
C CYS A 266 1.32 7.73 26.75
N THR A 267 0.27 8.36 27.30
CA THR A 267 -0.16 9.73 27.00
C THR A 267 -0.04 10.67 28.20
N CYS A 268 0.60 10.24 29.29
CA CYS A 268 0.88 11.09 30.44
C CYS A 268 1.88 12.19 30.05
N PRO A 269 1.79 13.38 30.69
CA PRO A 269 2.83 14.39 30.55
C PRO A 269 4.20 13.83 30.92
N PRO A 270 5.29 14.23 30.20
CA PRO A 270 6.64 13.68 30.42
C PRO A 270 7.19 13.89 31.84
N ASP A 271 6.73 14.90 32.53
CA ASP A 271 7.11 15.29 33.87
C ASP A 271 6.35 14.57 35.00
N PHE A 272 5.39 13.69 34.64
CA PHE A 272 4.69 12.88 35.65
C PHE A 272 5.63 11.82 36.22
N PRO A 273 5.72 11.72 37.58
CA PRO A 273 6.63 10.77 38.24
C PRO A 273 6.22 9.31 38.04
N VAL A 274 4.93 9.05 37.80
CA VAL A 274 4.38 7.70 37.57
C VAL A 274 3.32 7.77 36.48
N CYS A 275 3.31 6.76 35.60
CA CYS A 275 2.28 6.64 34.56
C CYS A 275 0.91 6.32 35.20
N VAL A 276 -0.09 7.14 34.89
CA VAL A 276 -1.47 7.01 35.41
C VAL A 276 -2.48 6.65 34.32
N CYS A 277 -2.06 6.59 33.02
CA CYS A 277 -2.99 6.33 31.93
C CYS A 277 -3.36 4.83 31.78
N GLY A 278 -2.65 3.94 32.44
CA GLY A 278 -2.90 2.50 32.40
C GLY A 278 -2.67 1.82 31.04
N LYS A 279 -2.19 2.57 30.02
CA LYS A 279 -1.93 2.01 28.69
C LYS A 279 -0.67 1.16 28.70
N LYS A 280 -0.77 -0.05 28.14
CA LYS A 280 0.33 -1.01 28.06
C LYS A 280 0.88 -1.12 26.65
N SER A 281 2.18 -1.37 26.53
CA SER A 281 2.82 -1.66 25.26
C SER A 281 2.21 -2.90 24.61
N LYS A 282 1.98 -2.84 23.30
CA LYS A 282 1.49 -3.97 22.51
C LYS A 282 2.63 -4.81 21.92
N GLY A 283 3.88 -4.35 22.06
CA GLY A 283 5.05 -4.99 21.48
C GLY A 283 6.17 -4.00 21.18
N PHE A 284 6.94 -4.25 20.17
CA PHE A 284 8.09 -3.39 19.83
C PHE A 284 8.29 -3.25 18.32
N VAL A 285 8.87 -2.13 17.91
CA VAL A 285 9.32 -1.90 16.53
C VAL A 285 10.60 -2.70 16.31
N ALA A 286 10.55 -3.72 15.45
CA ALA A 286 11.66 -4.64 15.22
C ALA A 286 12.89 -3.95 14.58
N SER A 287 12.67 -2.86 13.84
CA SER A 287 13.73 -2.07 13.22
C SER A 287 13.51 -0.57 13.49
N ARG A 288 14.43 0.06 14.21
CA ARG A 288 14.37 1.52 14.52
C ARG A 288 14.39 2.39 13.26
N LYS A 289 15.15 1.97 12.22
CA LYS A 289 15.16 2.59 10.89
C LYS A 289 14.32 1.73 9.95
N PRO A 290 13.68 2.32 8.93
CA PRO A 290 13.05 1.52 7.89
C PRO A 290 14.12 0.69 7.19
N ILE A 291 13.79 -0.55 6.86
CA ILE A 291 14.60 -1.37 5.96
C ILE A 291 14.34 -0.83 4.56
N VAL A 292 15.39 -0.68 3.77
CA VAL A 292 15.32 -0.19 2.39
C VAL A 292 15.85 -1.26 1.44
N PRO A 293 15.40 -1.28 0.17
CA PRO A 293 15.87 -2.27 -0.79
C PRO A 293 17.37 -2.19 -1.00
N SER A 294 17.98 -3.31 -1.36
CA SER A 294 19.39 -3.38 -1.66
C SER A 294 19.76 -2.54 -2.88
N GLU A 295 21.02 -2.10 -2.96
CA GLU A 295 21.51 -1.40 -4.17
C GLU A 295 21.40 -2.27 -5.43
N GLU A 296 21.50 -3.57 -5.28
CA GLU A 296 21.36 -4.53 -6.35
C GLU A 296 19.92 -4.58 -6.84
N GLU A 297 18.94 -4.69 -5.93
CA GLU A 297 17.52 -4.64 -6.28
C GLU A 297 17.15 -3.32 -6.98
N MET A 298 17.64 -2.18 -6.49
CA MET A 298 17.38 -0.88 -7.10
C MET A 298 17.92 -0.71 -8.52
N LYS A 299 18.91 -1.52 -8.94
CA LYS A 299 19.44 -1.50 -10.30
C LYS A 299 18.52 -2.14 -11.31
N TRP A 300 17.91 -3.28 -10.97
CA TRP A 300 17.02 -4.00 -11.87
C TRP A 300 15.53 -3.66 -11.65
N ASN A 301 15.15 -3.22 -10.45
CA ASN A 301 13.78 -2.82 -10.13
C ASN A 301 13.69 -1.35 -9.72
N SER A 302 13.48 -0.46 -10.69
CA SER A 302 13.36 0.98 -10.42
C SER A 302 12.17 1.35 -9.53
N ARG A 303 11.15 0.47 -9.42
CA ARG A 303 9.96 0.66 -8.56
C ARG A 303 10.30 0.52 -7.08
N ALA A 304 11.34 -0.24 -6.75
CA ALA A 304 11.81 -0.42 -5.38
C ALA A 304 12.47 0.84 -4.76
N LYS A 305 12.96 1.79 -5.59
CA LYS A 305 13.76 2.94 -5.11
C LYS A 305 13.13 3.77 -4.00
N SER A 306 11.82 3.83 -3.92
CA SER A 306 11.11 4.62 -2.89
C SER A 306 10.52 3.76 -1.78
N SER A 307 10.66 2.43 -1.86
CA SER A 307 10.07 1.50 -0.88
C SER A 307 10.80 1.54 0.46
N LYS A 308 10.03 1.33 1.52
CA LYS A 308 10.52 1.21 2.89
C LYS A 308 9.71 0.15 3.60
N LEU A 309 10.38 -0.84 4.17
CA LEU A 309 9.74 -1.86 4.99
C LEU A 309 9.84 -1.48 6.47
N ARG A 310 8.71 -1.56 7.17
CA ARG A 310 8.65 -1.47 8.63
C ARG A 310 8.03 -2.72 9.21
N ILE A 311 8.56 -3.16 10.35
CA ILE A 311 8.14 -4.37 11.03
C ILE A 311 7.84 -4.03 12.49
N PHE A 312 6.68 -4.50 12.96
CA PHE A 312 6.32 -4.49 14.37
C PHE A 312 6.10 -5.94 14.84
N ALA A 313 6.61 -6.26 16.01
CA ALA A 313 6.44 -7.56 16.65
C ALA A 313 5.56 -7.41 17.88
N ARG A 314 4.50 -8.22 17.95
CA ARG A 314 3.62 -8.31 19.12
C ARG A 314 4.38 -8.97 20.27
N LYS A 315 4.22 -8.43 21.45
CA LYS A 315 4.68 -9.06 22.71
C LYS A 315 3.59 -8.87 23.75
N ARG A 316 3.02 -9.95 24.22
CA ARG A 316 2.13 -9.89 25.39
C ARG A 316 2.97 -9.87 26.65
N GLU A 317 2.56 -9.04 27.61
CA GLU A 317 3.14 -9.13 28.95
C GLU A 317 2.81 -10.52 29.50
N SER A 318 3.82 -11.26 29.96
CA SER A 318 3.59 -12.44 30.78
C SER A 318 2.81 -11.99 32.01
N ASN A 319 1.63 -12.55 32.24
CA ASN A 319 0.94 -12.41 33.51
C ASN A 319 1.82 -13.11 34.57
N GLU A 320 2.68 -12.32 35.24
CA GLU A 320 3.28 -12.74 36.50
C GLU A 320 2.27 -12.58 37.64
#